data_c8fd1f61323e9c8f8b65f0b60728e39a
#
_entry.id   c8fd1f61323e9c8f8b65f0b60728e39a
#
_cell.length_a   1.000
_cell.length_b   1.000
_cell.length_c   1.000
_cell.angle_alpha   90.00
_cell.angle_beta   90.00
_cell.angle_gamma   90.00
#
_symmetry.space_group_name_H-M   'P 1'
#
loop_
_entity.id
_entity.type
_entity.pdbx_description
1 polymer ?
#
loop_
_entity_poly.entity_id
_entity_poly.type
_entity_poly.pdbx_seq_one_letter_code
_entity_poly.pdbx_strand_id
1 'polypeptide(L)'
;MTDLDCSHRYFSRTTSVMNLVIQSLEPIVDTHLKPLTALARSHHVERADAGRVLRLRGADPLQRPDIDAYCGAHRLDYAFIDPALRLSDFGLVAMDMDSTLITIECIDEIADFCGLKAEVAAITEASMRGEIKDFNESLTRRVALLKGLDAGALERVYEERLQLSPGAERMLAGAKAAGLKTLLVSGGFTFFTEKLKARLGLDFTHANTLEIVDGKLTGKVIGEIVNADVKARTLRETCAQLGIESTRAIAMGDGSNDLKMMAAAGLSVAFRAKPVVREAASVAFNHVGLDGLLRLF
;
A
#
# COMPACT_ATOMS: atom_id res chain seq x y z
N MET A 1 14.77 20.83 -10.15
CA MET A 1 14.52 21.27 -8.78
C MET A 1 13.04 21.09 -8.55
N THR A 2 12.64 19.93 -8.09
CA THR A 2 11.26 19.61 -7.72
C THR A 2 11.31 19.05 -6.32
N ASP A 3 10.94 19.90 -5.35
CA ASP A 3 10.83 19.56 -3.93
C ASP A 3 9.76 18.49 -3.74
N LEU A 4 10.19 17.23 -3.58
CA LEU A 4 9.40 16.13 -3.07
C LEU A 4 9.44 16.18 -1.53
N ASP A 5 8.97 17.27 -0.95
CA ASP A 5 8.82 17.36 0.51
C ASP A 5 7.40 16.91 0.90
N CYS A 6 7.21 15.58 0.96
CA CYS A 6 5.94 14.95 1.29
C CYS A 6 5.74 14.71 2.79
N SER A 7 6.81 14.80 3.59
CA SER A 7 6.78 14.49 5.03
C SER A 7 6.19 15.61 5.89
N HIS A 8 5.92 16.81 5.34
CA HIS A 8 5.68 18.03 6.11
C HIS A 8 4.24 18.55 6.12
N ARG A 9 3.29 17.93 5.46
CA ARG A 9 1.94 18.54 5.33
C ARG A 9 0.99 18.33 6.50
N TYR A 10 1.24 17.37 7.38
CA TYR A 10 0.45 17.20 8.62
C TYR A 10 1.12 17.80 9.87
N PHE A 11 2.37 18.26 9.75
CA PHE A 11 3.09 18.86 10.87
C PHE A 11 3.12 20.38 10.73
N SER A 12 2.03 21.05 11.12
CA SER A 12 2.10 22.44 11.57
C SER A 12 3.17 22.54 12.67
N ARG A 13 4.07 23.52 12.60
CA ARG A 13 5.21 23.75 13.49
C ARG A 13 4.82 24.16 14.92
N THR A 14 3.88 23.47 15.53
CA THR A 14 3.72 23.42 16.97
C THR A 14 4.11 22.01 17.40
N THR A 15 4.86 21.89 18.48
CA THR A 15 5.19 20.62 19.14
C THR A 15 3.90 19.93 19.58
N SER A 16 3.16 19.38 18.61
CA SER A 16 1.93 18.65 18.89
C SER A 16 2.31 17.34 19.51
N VAL A 17 1.78 17.10 20.68
CA VAL A 17 1.87 15.84 21.41
C VAL A 17 1.26 14.75 20.54
N MET A 18 2.05 13.73 20.17
CA MET A 18 1.62 12.61 19.33
C MET A 18 1.42 11.35 20.16
N ASN A 19 0.60 10.45 19.69
CA ASN A 19 0.59 9.08 20.18
C ASN A 19 1.59 8.25 19.33
N LEU A 20 2.49 7.55 19.99
CA LEU A 20 3.29 6.52 19.35
C LEU A 20 2.52 5.19 19.47
N VAL A 21 2.07 4.67 18.36
CA VAL A 21 1.42 3.36 18.26
C VAL A 21 2.44 2.35 17.79
N ILE A 22 2.67 1.31 18.59
CA ILE A 22 3.59 0.21 18.25
C ILE A 22 2.76 -1.05 18.07
N GLN A 23 3.07 -1.82 17.04
CA GLN A 23 2.30 -3.00 16.64
C GLN A 23 3.22 -4.20 16.42
N SER A 24 2.69 -5.40 16.71
CA SER A 24 3.34 -6.67 16.47
C SER A 24 2.33 -7.74 16.02
N LEU A 25 2.83 -8.81 15.41
CA LEU A 25 2.04 -10.03 15.14
C LEU A 25 1.70 -10.77 16.44
N GLU A 26 2.67 -10.83 17.35
CA GLU A 26 2.53 -11.49 18.65
C GLU A 26 2.39 -10.46 19.78
N PRO A 27 1.89 -10.85 20.94
CA PRO A 27 1.84 -9.97 22.11
C PRO A 27 3.21 -9.37 22.45
N ILE A 28 3.27 -8.06 22.59
CA ILE A 28 4.50 -7.32 22.92
C ILE A 28 4.84 -7.59 24.38
N VAL A 29 6.00 -8.21 24.61
CA VAL A 29 6.45 -8.60 25.95
C VAL A 29 6.88 -7.39 26.78
N ASP A 30 6.80 -7.52 28.11
CA ASP A 30 7.07 -6.41 29.06
C ASP A 30 8.49 -5.85 28.98
N THR A 31 9.45 -6.65 28.52
CA THR A 31 10.83 -6.19 28.35
C THR A 31 10.97 -5.02 27.38
N HIS A 32 10.01 -4.82 26.47
CA HIS A 32 9.99 -3.69 25.54
C HIS A 32 9.42 -2.41 26.16
N LEU A 33 8.65 -2.49 27.26
CA LEU A 33 7.96 -1.32 27.81
C LEU A 33 8.95 -0.24 28.26
N LYS A 34 9.91 -0.60 29.10
CA LYS A 34 10.87 0.36 29.67
C LYS A 34 11.72 1.04 28.58
N PRO A 35 12.33 0.32 27.61
CA PRO A 35 13.04 0.95 26.52
C PRO A 35 12.15 1.89 25.68
N LEU A 36 10.95 1.44 25.29
CA LEU A 36 10.05 2.21 24.42
C LEU A 36 9.53 3.47 25.12
N THR A 37 9.16 3.41 26.39
CA THR A 37 8.73 4.59 27.14
C THR A 37 9.86 5.61 27.30
N ALA A 38 11.09 5.15 27.53
CA ALA A 38 12.27 6.01 27.64
C ALA A 38 12.56 6.69 26.30
N LEU A 39 12.62 5.92 25.20
CA LEU A 39 12.85 6.43 23.84
C LEU A 39 11.76 7.43 23.42
N ALA A 40 10.49 7.08 23.63
CA ALA A 40 9.36 7.93 23.27
C ALA A 40 9.19 9.16 24.21
N ARG A 41 9.92 9.23 25.31
CA ARG A 41 9.72 10.22 26.39
C ARG A 41 8.28 10.26 26.89
N SER A 42 7.62 9.12 26.90
CA SER A 42 6.22 8.98 27.30
C SER A 42 6.10 8.34 28.68
N HIS A 43 5.17 8.83 29.46
CA HIS A 43 4.89 8.31 30.81
C HIS A 43 3.56 7.54 30.89
N HIS A 44 2.83 7.45 29.79
CA HIS A 44 1.53 6.77 29.75
C HIS A 44 1.50 5.74 28.65
N VAL A 45 1.31 4.47 29.02
CA VAL A 45 1.24 3.32 28.11
C VAL A 45 -0.11 2.66 28.27
N GLU A 46 -0.75 2.41 27.14
CA GLU A 46 -1.99 1.64 27.03
C GLU A 46 -1.73 0.39 26.18
N ARG A 47 -2.23 -0.76 26.63
CA ARG A 47 -2.23 -2.00 25.85
C ARG A 47 -3.56 -2.23 25.19
N ALA A 48 -3.56 -2.62 23.93
CA ALA A 48 -4.75 -2.95 23.16
C ALA A 48 -4.53 -4.24 22.34
N ASP A 49 -5.59 -4.73 21.70
CA ASP A 49 -5.57 -5.89 20.81
C ASP A 49 -4.82 -7.10 21.39
N ALA A 50 -5.26 -7.56 22.58
CA ALA A 50 -4.64 -8.68 23.29
C ALA A 50 -3.12 -8.53 23.49
N GLY A 51 -2.63 -7.29 23.67
CA GLY A 51 -1.23 -6.98 23.91
C GLY A 51 -0.38 -6.84 22.66
N ARG A 52 -0.95 -6.95 21.46
CA ARG A 52 -0.25 -6.76 20.19
C ARG A 52 -0.07 -5.29 19.81
N VAL A 53 -0.71 -4.39 20.52
CA VAL A 53 -0.61 -2.94 20.33
C VAL A 53 -0.23 -2.27 21.64
N LEU A 54 0.75 -1.38 21.57
CA LEU A 54 1.07 -0.42 22.63
C LEU A 54 0.81 1.00 22.12
N ARG A 55 0.08 1.81 22.92
CA ARG A 55 -0.07 3.24 22.68
C ARG A 55 0.67 4.00 23.75
N LEU A 56 1.70 4.73 23.34
CA LEU A 56 2.45 5.63 24.22
C LEU A 56 1.95 7.05 23.95
N ARG A 57 1.21 7.61 24.92
CA ARG A 57 0.63 8.96 24.79
C ARG A 57 1.68 10.02 25.10
N GLY A 58 1.62 11.11 24.37
CA GLY A 58 2.54 12.23 24.59
C GLY A 58 3.97 11.96 24.12
N ALA A 59 4.12 11.10 23.13
CA ALA A 59 5.42 10.76 22.56
C ALA A 59 6.01 11.94 21.78
N ASP A 60 7.33 12.06 21.84
CA ASP A 60 8.11 13.08 21.13
C ASP A 60 8.48 12.59 19.72
N PRO A 61 7.91 13.17 18.64
CA PRO A 61 8.21 12.75 17.26
C PRO A 61 9.66 12.97 16.85
N LEU A 62 10.42 13.81 17.55
CA LEU A 62 11.85 14.02 17.30
C LEU A 62 12.68 12.77 17.61
N GLN A 63 12.14 11.83 18.38
CA GLN A 63 12.76 10.56 18.70
C GLN A 63 12.55 9.47 17.62
N ARG A 64 11.93 9.82 16.49
CA ARG A 64 11.65 8.88 15.39
C ARG A 64 12.87 8.03 14.98
N PRO A 65 14.10 8.57 14.81
CA PRO A 65 15.25 7.75 14.41
C PRO A 65 15.58 6.63 15.40
N ASP A 66 15.53 6.93 16.71
CA ASP A 66 15.82 5.95 17.76
C ASP A 66 14.70 4.90 17.89
N ILE A 67 13.44 5.34 17.73
CA ILE A 67 12.28 4.44 17.68
C ILE A 67 12.36 3.53 16.46
N ASP A 68 12.73 4.06 15.29
CA ASP A 68 12.89 3.27 14.06
C ASP A 68 13.96 2.19 14.22
N ALA A 69 15.13 2.56 14.73
CA ALA A 69 16.22 1.63 14.99
C ALA A 69 15.80 0.52 15.99
N TYR A 70 15.12 0.90 17.09
CA TYR A 70 14.65 -0.04 18.08
C TYR A 70 13.58 -0.99 17.51
N CYS A 71 12.56 -0.44 16.87
CA CYS A 71 11.46 -1.23 16.30
C CYS A 71 11.95 -2.16 15.19
N GLY A 72 12.84 -1.69 14.31
CA GLY A 72 13.46 -2.51 13.28
C GLY A 72 14.25 -3.70 13.84
N ALA A 73 15.04 -3.49 14.91
CA ALA A 73 15.80 -4.55 15.57
C ALA A 73 14.91 -5.62 16.24
N HIS A 74 13.67 -5.24 16.61
CA HIS A 74 12.76 -6.12 17.35
C HIS A 74 11.53 -6.57 16.54
N ARG A 75 11.51 -6.33 15.23
CA ARG A 75 10.42 -6.70 14.32
C ARG A 75 9.07 -6.12 14.78
N LEU A 76 9.09 -4.88 15.22
CA LEU A 76 7.91 -4.10 15.58
C LEU A 76 7.63 -3.08 14.47
N ASP A 77 6.37 -2.84 14.16
CA ASP A 77 5.94 -1.70 13.35
C ASP A 77 5.49 -0.57 14.26
N TYR A 78 5.64 0.68 13.81
CA TYR A 78 5.26 1.84 14.60
C TYR A 78 4.70 2.97 13.75
N ALA A 79 3.92 3.85 14.39
CA ALA A 79 3.42 5.08 13.81
C ALA A 79 3.28 6.18 14.87
N PHE A 80 3.60 7.42 14.49
CA PHE A 80 3.22 8.60 15.24
C PHE A 80 1.88 9.12 14.68
N ILE A 81 0.84 9.12 15.52
CA ILE A 81 -0.53 9.48 15.14
C ILE A 81 -1.03 10.62 16.02
N ASP A 82 -1.69 11.60 15.40
CA ASP A 82 -2.38 12.66 16.13
C ASP A 82 -3.44 12.04 17.06
N PRO A 83 -3.43 12.36 18.37
CA PRO A 83 -4.42 11.82 19.31
C PRO A 83 -5.87 12.15 18.97
N ALA A 84 -6.11 13.21 18.20
CA ALA A 84 -7.45 13.62 17.77
C ALA A 84 -7.94 12.86 16.54
N LEU A 85 -7.02 12.30 15.73
CA LEU A 85 -7.35 11.64 14.48
C LEU A 85 -8.10 10.33 14.71
N ARG A 86 -9.15 10.10 13.92
CA ARG A 86 -9.98 8.90 13.94
C ARG A 86 -10.06 8.30 12.54
N LEU A 87 -10.28 7.00 12.43
CA LEU A 87 -10.49 6.35 11.13
C LEU A 87 -11.70 6.95 10.39
N SER A 88 -12.76 7.33 11.10
CA SER A 88 -13.95 7.97 10.55
C SER A 88 -13.74 9.39 9.99
N ASP A 89 -12.58 10.01 10.24
CA ASP A 89 -12.24 11.30 9.64
C ASP A 89 -11.85 11.16 8.17
N PHE A 90 -11.55 9.95 7.76
CA PHE A 90 -11.28 9.60 6.36
C PHE A 90 -12.56 9.15 5.65
N GLY A 91 -12.60 9.32 4.34
CA GLY A 91 -13.72 8.89 3.50
C GLY A 91 -13.34 7.86 2.45
N LEU A 92 -12.04 7.64 2.21
CA LEU A 92 -11.54 6.73 1.19
C LEU A 92 -10.28 5.99 1.67
N VAL A 93 -10.22 4.67 1.39
CA VAL A 93 -8.97 3.89 1.38
C VAL A 93 -8.67 3.52 -0.06
N ALA A 94 -7.59 4.07 -0.61
CA ALA A 94 -7.04 3.71 -1.90
C ALA A 94 -5.84 2.77 -1.71
N MET A 95 -5.76 1.70 -2.49
CA MET A 95 -4.70 0.70 -2.35
C MET A 95 -4.22 0.21 -3.70
N ASP A 96 -2.93 -0.12 -3.80
CA ASP A 96 -2.41 -0.92 -4.90
C ASP A 96 -2.88 -2.37 -4.79
N MET A 97 -2.79 -3.12 -5.89
CA MET A 97 -3.15 -4.53 -5.96
C MET A 97 -1.94 -5.44 -5.69
N ASP A 98 -1.04 -5.48 -6.66
CA ASP A 98 0.10 -6.40 -6.65
C ASP A 98 1.03 -6.08 -5.47
N SER A 99 1.51 -7.11 -4.77
CA SER A 99 2.35 -6.98 -3.57
C SER A 99 1.78 -6.11 -2.42
N THR A 100 0.56 -5.57 -2.57
CA THR A 100 -0.15 -4.78 -1.55
C THR A 100 -1.45 -5.47 -1.11
N LEU A 101 -2.54 -5.43 -1.89
CA LEU A 101 -3.79 -6.12 -1.54
C LEU A 101 -3.67 -7.64 -1.69
N ILE A 102 -2.87 -8.08 -2.66
CA ILE A 102 -2.51 -9.49 -2.92
C ILE A 102 -1.02 -9.70 -2.77
N THR A 103 -0.60 -10.97 -2.61
CA THR A 103 0.80 -11.33 -2.31
C THR A 103 1.67 -11.55 -3.53
N ILE A 104 1.13 -11.45 -4.73
CA ILE A 104 1.80 -11.76 -6.00
C ILE A 104 1.90 -10.55 -6.92
N GLU A 105 2.77 -10.66 -7.93
CA GLU A 105 2.82 -9.82 -9.12
C GLU A 105 2.11 -10.55 -10.26
N CYS A 106 0.91 -10.11 -10.65
CA CYS A 106 0.08 -10.84 -11.61
C CYS A 106 0.78 -11.10 -12.96
N ILE A 107 1.53 -10.12 -13.46
CA ILE A 107 2.24 -10.28 -14.75
C ILE A 107 3.33 -11.34 -14.68
N ASP A 108 4.03 -11.45 -13.54
CA ASP A 108 5.09 -12.45 -13.35
C ASP A 108 4.49 -13.86 -13.25
N GLU A 109 3.34 -14.00 -12.58
CA GLU A 109 2.64 -15.29 -12.49
C GLU A 109 2.04 -15.73 -13.83
N ILE A 110 1.50 -14.79 -14.63
CA ILE A 110 1.05 -15.09 -16.01
C ILE A 110 2.24 -15.58 -16.84
N ALA A 111 3.38 -14.90 -16.73
CA ALA A 111 4.60 -15.28 -17.45
C ALA A 111 5.15 -16.66 -17.00
N ASP A 112 5.07 -16.97 -15.70
CA ASP A 112 5.49 -18.26 -15.15
C ASP A 112 4.70 -19.43 -15.74
N PHE A 113 3.38 -19.29 -15.84
CA PHE A 113 2.51 -20.29 -16.50
C PHE A 113 2.87 -20.55 -17.96
N CYS A 114 3.54 -19.62 -18.60
CA CYS A 114 3.90 -19.67 -20.02
C CYS A 114 5.39 -19.88 -20.27
N GLY A 115 6.17 -20.12 -19.20
CA GLY A 115 7.62 -20.33 -19.30
C GLY A 115 8.42 -19.08 -19.67
N LEU A 116 7.85 -17.87 -19.46
CA LEU A 116 8.44 -16.57 -19.84
C LEU A 116 8.88 -15.76 -18.61
N LYS A 117 8.93 -16.39 -17.43
CA LYS A 117 9.26 -15.68 -16.17
C LYS A 117 10.63 -15.03 -16.21
N ALA A 118 11.62 -15.72 -16.80
CA ALA A 118 12.99 -15.19 -16.87
C ALA A 118 13.07 -13.93 -17.73
N GLU A 119 12.34 -13.89 -18.85
CA GLU A 119 12.31 -12.76 -19.78
C GLU A 119 11.61 -11.55 -19.14
N VAL A 120 10.50 -11.77 -18.44
CA VAL A 120 9.79 -10.70 -17.73
C VAL A 120 10.64 -10.17 -16.58
N ALA A 121 11.27 -11.06 -15.79
CA ALA A 121 12.17 -10.67 -14.71
C ALA A 121 13.35 -9.84 -15.21
N ALA A 122 13.94 -10.18 -16.36
CA ALA A 122 15.04 -9.42 -16.96
C ALA A 122 14.63 -7.95 -17.27
N ILE A 123 13.41 -7.73 -17.77
CA ILE A 123 12.90 -6.37 -18.04
C ILE A 123 12.68 -5.61 -16.70
N THR A 124 12.14 -6.28 -15.69
CA THR A 124 11.94 -5.70 -14.37
C THR A 124 13.28 -5.27 -13.74
N GLU A 125 14.30 -6.14 -13.82
CA GLU A 125 15.65 -5.84 -13.35
C GLU A 125 16.30 -4.68 -14.11
N ALA A 126 16.16 -4.63 -15.44
CA ALA A 126 16.65 -3.52 -16.27
C ALA A 126 16.00 -2.19 -15.85
N SER A 127 14.69 -2.22 -15.53
CA SER A 127 13.99 -1.05 -14.99
C SER A 127 14.53 -0.64 -13.61
N MET A 128 14.79 -1.61 -12.73
CA MET A 128 15.35 -1.35 -11.40
C MET A 128 16.79 -0.76 -11.47
N ARG A 129 17.58 -1.18 -12.44
CA ARG A 129 18.92 -0.60 -12.68
C ARG A 129 18.88 0.77 -13.37
N GLY A 130 17.68 1.26 -13.75
CA GLY A 130 17.51 2.54 -14.44
C GLY A 130 17.86 2.52 -15.93
N GLU A 131 18.04 1.33 -16.52
CA GLU A 131 18.25 1.14 -17.96
C GLU A 131 16.94 1.42 -18.73
N ILE A 132 15.79 1.04 -18.16
CA ILE A 132 14.46 1.43 -18.62
C ILE A 132 13.91 2.42 -17.60
N LYS A 133 13.87 3.70 -17.97
CA LYS A 133 13.48 4.79 -17.05
C LYS A 133 11.98 5.03 -17.00
N ASP A 134 11.26 4.65 -18.04
CA ASP A 134 9.82 4.86 -18.14
C ASP A 134 9.06 3.60 -17.76
N PHE A 135 8.15 3.74 -16.78
CA PHE A 135 7.25 2.68 -16.35
C PHE A 135 6.39 2.16 -17.51
N ASN A 136 5.88 3.08 -18.36
CA ASN A 136 5.03 2.71 -19.50
C ASN A 136 5.79 1.82 -20.49
N GLU A 137 7.06 2.15 -20.75
CA GLU A 137 7.94 1.33 -21.59
C GLU A 137 8.18 -0.04 -20.98
N SER A 138 8.51 -0.09 -19.70
CA SER A 138 8.72 -1.35 -18.97
C SER A 138 7.48 -2.26 -19.01
N LEU A 139 6.30 -1.70 -18.72
CA LEU A 139 5.04 -2.46 -18.78
C LEU A 139 4.75 -2.95 -20.22
N THR A 140 4.87 -2.06 -21.20
CA THR A 140 4.61 -2.40 -22.62
C THR A 140 5.50 -3.55 -23.08
N ARG A 141 6.79 -3.52 -22.75
CA ARG A 141 7.73 -4.62 -23.09
C ARG A 141 7.35 -5.94 -22.43
N ARG A 142 6.97 -5.93 -21.14
CA ARG A 142 6.54 -7.12 -20.41
C ARG A 142 5.24 -7.69 -20.97
N VAL A 143 4.25 -6.83 -21.25
CA VAL A 143 2.97 -7.24 -21.84
C VAL A 143 3.17 -7.80 -23.26
N ALA A 144 4.08 -7.24 -24.06
CA ALA A 144 4.38 -7.73 -25.41
C ALA A 144 4.86 -9.19 -25.43
N LEU A 145 5.56 -9.65 -24.38
CA LEU A 145 5.98 -11.05 -24.22
C LEU A 145 4.78 -12.00 -24.06
N LEU A 146 3.64 -11.52 -23.58
CA LEU A 146 2.43 -12.34 -23.39
C LEU A 146 1.65 -12.56 -24.70
N LYS A 147 2.13 -12.05 -25.84
CA LYS A 147 1.45 -12.19 -27.13
C LYS A 147 1.24 -13.65 -27.54
N GLY A 148 0.00 -13.97 -27.88
CA GLY A 148 -0.40 -15.30 -28.37
C GLY A 148 -0.75 -16.30 -27.25
N LEU A 149 -0.59 -15.91 -25.97
CA LEU A 149 -0.97 -16.73 -24.83
C LEU A 149 -2.50 -16.86 -24.75
N ASP A 150 -2.96 -18.02 -24.32
CA ASP A 150 -4.36 -18.27 -24.04
C ASP A 150 -4.84 -17.41 -22.86
N ALA A 151 -5.93 -16.68 -23.04
CA ALA A 151 -6.47 -15.81 -22.00
C ALA A 151 -6.93 -16.59 -20.75
N GLY A 152 -7.16 -17.90 -20.85
CA GLY A 152 -7.42 -18.78 -19.71
C GLY A 152 -6.26 -18.84 -18.69
N ALA A 153 -5.05 -18.42 -19.10
CA ALA A 153 -3.95 -18.27 -18.13
C ALA A 153 -4.27 -17.26 -17.03
N LEU A 154 -5.03 -16.21 -17.33
CA LEU A 154 -5.45 -15.21 -16.33
C LEU A 154 -6.34 -15.84 -15.25
N GLU A 155 -7.28 -16.72 -15.67
CA GLU A 155 -8.14 -17.44 -14.72
C GLU A 155 -7.33 -18.37 -13.83
N ARG A 156 -6.39 -19.12 -14.41
CA ARG A 156 -5.53 -20.01 -13.62
C ARG A 156 -4.67 -19.25 -12.59
N VAL A 157 -4.11 -18.09 -12.96
CA VAL A 157 -3.38 -17.25 -11.99
C VAL A 157 -4.30 -16.83 -10.85
N TYR A 158 -5.52 -16.39 -11.18
CA TYR A 158 -6.49 -15.98 -10.17
C TYR A 158 -6.86 -17.13 -9.22
N GLU A 159 -7.14 -18.31 -9.74
CA GLU A 159 -7.62 -19.45 -8.96
C GLU A 159 -6.50 -20.18 -8.20
N GLU A 160 -5.31 -20.34 -8.84
CA GLU A 160 -4.25 -21.20 -8.31
C GLU A 160 -3.15 -20.43 -7.55
N ARG A 161 -2.96 -19.13 -7.82
CA ARG A 161 -1.81 -18.37 -7.30
C ARG A 161 -2.21 -17.15 -6.45
N LEU A 162 -3.36 -16.50 -6.77
CA LEU A 162 -3.72 -15.26 -6.11
C LEU A 162 -4.14 -15.51 -4.65
N GLN A 163 -3.40 -14.89 -3.73
CA GLN A 163 -3.71 -14.89 -2.31
C GLN A 163 -3.81 -13.46 -1.81
N LEU A 164 -4.77 -13.22 -0.92
CA LEU A 164 -4.88 -11.92 -0.24
C LEU A 164 -3.73 -11.73 0.74
N SER A 165 -3.26 -10.51 0.83
CA SER A 165 -2.29 -10.12 1.86
C SER A 165 -2.88 -10.30 3.27
N PRO A 166 -2.05 -10.67 4.26
CA PRO A 166 -2.51 -10.83 5.64
C PRO A 166 -3.28 -9.60 6.12
N GLY A 167 -4.46 -9.82 6.72
CA GLY A 167 -5.29 -8.76 7.28
C GLY A 167 -6.14 -7.98 6.27
N ALA A 168 -6.07 -8.29 4.95
CA ALA A 168 -6.80 -7.56 3.90
C ALA A 168 -8.32 -7.52 4.15
N GLU A 169 -8.96 -8.67 4.35
CA GLU A 169 -10.41 -8.75 4.59
C GLU A 169 -10.82 -8.00 5.85
N ARG A 170 -10.03 -8.13 6.94
CA ARG A 170 -10.30 -7.41 8.19
C ARG A 170 -10.17 -5.90 8.00
N MET A 171 -9.13 -5.46 7.32
CA MET A 171 -8.90 -4.04 7.01
C MET A 171 -10.07 -3.47 6.21
N LEU A 172 -10.51 -4.14 5.14
CA LEU A 172 -11.63 -3.72 4.32
C LEU A 172 -12.96 -3.68 5.11
N ALA A 173 -13.22 -4.70 5.92
CA ALA A 173 -14.40 -4.73 6.77
C ALA A 173 -14.42 -3.59 7.80
N GLY A 174 -13.27 -3.32 8.44
CA GLY A 174 -13.12 -2.21 9.39
C GLY A 174 -13.24 -0.84 8.75
N ALA A 175 -12.64 -0.64 7.58
CA ALA A 175 -12.78 0.59 6.79
C ALA A 175 -14.25 0.84 6.42
N LYS A 176 -14.94 -0.19 5.93
CA LYS A 176 -16.37 -0.13 5.58
C LYS A 176 -17.25 0.15 6.80
N ALA A 177 -16.98 -0.48 7.94
CA ALA A 177 -17.70 -0.22 9.20
C ALA A 177 -17.49 1.22 9.70
N ALA A 178 -16.33 1.82 9.44
CA ALA A 178 -16.05 3.23 9.74
C ALA A 178 -16.61 4.22 8.70
N GLY A 179 -17.30 3.72 7.65
CA GLY A 179 -17.92 4.54 6.61
C GLY A 179 -17.02 4.91 5.43
N LEU A 180 -15.81 4.37 5.36
CA LEU A 180 -14.90 4.65 4.26
C LEU A 180 -15.30 3.87 3.00
N LYS A 181 -15.12 4.51 1.85
CA LYS A 181 -15.14 3.87 0.54
C LYS A 181 -13.78 3.24 0.22
N THR A 182 -13.76 2.31 -0.72
CA THR A 182 -12.55 1.57 -1.11
C THR A 182 -12.26 1.73 -2.59
N LEU A 183 -11.00 2.03 -2.93
CA LEU A 183 -10.50 2.14 -4.30
C LEU A 183 -9.31 1.19 -4.45
N LEU A 184 -9.38 0.29 -5.43
CA LEU A 184 -8.25 -0.51 -5.88
C LEU A 184 -7.71 0.09 -7.17
N VAL A 185 -6.48 0.61 -7.16
CA VAL A 185 -5.86 1.25 -8.33
C VAL A 185 -4.50 0.63 -8.62
N SER A 186 -4.36 -0.03 -9.77
CA SER A 186 -3.23 -0.92 -10.04
C SER A 186 -2.61 -0.70 -11.42
N GLY A 187 -1.28 -0.81 -11.48
CA GLY A 187 -0.54 -1.01 -12.72
C GLY A 187 -0.71 -2.42 -13.32
N GLY A 188 -1.36 -3.33 -12.61
CA GLY A 188 -1.79 -4.65 -13.10
C GLY A 188 -3.03 -4.57 -13.99
N PHE A 189 -3.87 -5.62 -13.99
CA PHE A 189 -4.88 -5.78 -15.04
C PHE A 189 -6.31 -5.83 -14.52
N THR A 190 -7.25 -5.25 -15.29
CA THR A 190 -8.69 -5.18 -15.00
C THR A 190 -9.31 -6.54 -14.74
N PHE A 191 -8.81 -7.59 -15.40
CA PHE A 191 -9.26 -8.96 -15.15
C PHE A 191 -9.22 -9.32 -13.64
N PHE A 192 -8.11 -9.00 -12.97
CA PHE A 192 -7.94 -9.29 -11.54
C PHE A 192 -8.68 -8.32 -10.66
N THR A 193 -8.59 -7.00 -10.96
CA THR A 193 -9.24 -5.99 -10.12
C THR A 193 -10.76 -6.12 -10.11
N GLU A 194 -11.40 -6.48 -11.22
CA GLU A 194 -12.86 -6.68 -11.28
C GLU A 194 -13.29 -7.94 -10.50
N LYS A 195 -12.53 -9.03 -10.57
CA LYS A 195 -12.78 -10.23 -9.75
C LYS A 195 -12.61 -9.93 -8.26
N LEU A 196 -11.55 -9.22 -7.89
CA LEU A 196 -11.32 -8.79 -6.51
C LEU A 196 -12.41 -7.82 -6.03
N LYS A 197 -12.88 -6.91 -6.89
CA LYS A 197 -14.02 -6.03 -6.59
C LYS A 197 -15.25 -6.83 -6.23
N ALA A 198 -15.61 -7.80 -7.05
CA ALA A 198 -16.75 -8.65 -6.81
C ALA A 198 -16.60 -9.49 -5.53
N ARG A 199 -15.42 -10.11 -5.33
CA ARG A 199 -15.12 -10.97 -4.18
C ARG A 199 -15.10 -10.21 -2.85
N LEU A 200 -14.52 -9.01 -2.82
CA LEU A 200 -14.27 -8.24 -1.60
C LEU A 200 -15.29 -7.10 -1.39
N GLY A 201 -16.18 -6.87 -2.35
CA GLY A 201 -17.18 -5.80 -2.31
C GLY A 201 -16.54 -4.41 -2.32
N LEU A 202 -15.51 -4.21 -3.18
CA LEU A 202 -14.86 -2.91 -3.32
C LEU A 202 -15.78 -1.93 -4.07
N ASP A 203 -15.67 -0.64 -3.73
CA ASP A 203 -16.53 0.40 -4.34
C ASP A 203 -16.00 0.77 -5.74
N PHE A 204 -14.68 0.98 -5.87
CA PHE A 204 -14.05 1.47 -7.10
C PHE A 204 -12.83 0.64 -7.47
N THR A 205 -12.58 0.50 -8.79
CA THR A 205 -11.34 -0.10 -9.33
C THR A 205 -10.85 0.69 -10.53
N HIS A 206 -9.54 0.72 -10.73
CA HIS A 206 -8.91 1.26 -11.95
C HIS A 206 -7.61 0.52 -12.23
N ALA A 207 -7.46 -0.06 -13.43
CA ALA A 207 -6.28 -0.82 -13.83
C ALA A 207 -6.12 -0.86 -15.35
N ASN A 208 -5.02 -1.43 -15.84
CA ASN A 208 -4.77 -1.62 -17.26
C ASN A 208 -5.67 -2.72 -17.83
N THR A 209 -6.13 -2.55 -19.07
CA THR A 209 -6.92 -3.56 -19.77
C THR A 209 -6.06 -4.26 -20.81
N LEU A 210 -5.89 -5.58 -20.66
CA LEU A 210 -5.22 -6.40 -21.70
C LEU A 210 -6.12 -6.56 -22.92
N GLU A 211 -5.55 -6.40 -24.11
CA GLU A 211 -6.27 -6.68 -25.35
C GLU A 211 -6.32 -8.20 -25.60
N ILE A 212 -7.53 -8.72 -25.75
CA ILE A 212 -7.80 -10.14 -26.05
C ILE A 212 -8.56 -10.24 -27.35
N VAL A 213 -8.04 -11.05 -28.30
CA VAL A 213 -8.68 -11.34 -29.58
C VAL A 213 -8.69 -12.85 -29.76
N ASP A 214 -9.84 -13.42 -30.10
CA ASP A 214 -10.05 -14.86 -30.31
C ASP A 214 -9.52 -15.73 -29.14
N GLY A 215 -9.76 -15.26 -27.90
CA GLY A 215 -9.34 -15.96 -26.67
C GLY A 215 -7.83 -15.90 -26.39
N LYS A 216 -7.07 -15.08 -27.11
CA LYS A 216 -5.61 -14.91 -26.94
C LYS A 216 -5.24 -13.49 -26.61
N LEU A 217 -4.23 -13.33 -25.75
CA LEU A 217 -3.59 -12.05 -25.48
C LEU A 217 -2.87 -11.55 -26.74
N THR A 218 -3.09 -10.29 -27.10
CA THR A 218 -2.40 -9.70 -28.28
C THR A 218 -1.02 -9.16 -27.94
N GLY A 219 -0.68 -9.07 -26.66
CA GLY A 219 0.53 -8.43 -26.15
C GLY A 219 0.40 -6.89 -26.05
N LYS A 220 -0.82 -6.39 -25.97
CA LYS A 220 -1.08 -4.95 -25.87
C LYS A 220 -1.99 -4.61 -24.69
N VAL A 221 -1.86 -3.37 -24.22
CA VAL A 221 -2.78 -2.72 -23.27
C VAL A 221 -3.70 -1.81 -24.06
N ILE A 222 -4.98 -1.79 -23.72
CA ILE A 222 -5.99 -0.89 -24.28
C ILE A 222 -6.06 0.36 -23.43
N GLY A 223 -6.00 1.52 -24.07
CA GLY A 223 -6.15 2.82 -23.41
C GLY A 223 -4.88 3.35 -22.77
N GLU A 224 -5.05 4.24 -21.79
CA GLU A 224 -3.96 4.87 -21.06
C GLU A 224 -3.36 3.91 -20.03
N ILE A 225 -2.03 3.84 -19.96
CA ILE A 225 -1.34 2.99 -18.98
C ILE A 225 -1.44 3.63 -17.58
N VAL A 226 -1.87 2.81 -16.61
CA VAL A 226 -1.99 3.21 -15.20
C VAL A 226 -0.61 3.25 -14.55
N ASN A 227 0.04 4.40 -14.64
CA ASN A 227 1.32 4.74 -14.02
C ASN A 227 1.11 5.56 -12.73
N ALA A 228 2.20 6.09 -12.15
CA ALA A 228 2.16 6.87 -10.92
C ALA A 228 1.28 8.13 -11.02
N ASP A 229 1.27 8.82 -12.18
CA ASP A 229 0.44 10.01 -12.39
C ASP A 229 -1.04 9.65 -12.48
N VAL A 230 -1.36 8.59 -13.20
CA VAL A 230 -2.72 8.06 -13.30
C VAL A 230 -3.24 7.59 -11.94
N LYS A 231 -2.44 6.86 -11.15
CA LYS A 231 -2.83 6.46 -9.79
C LYS A 231 -3.20 7.68 -8.92
N ALA A 232 -2.36 8.71 -8.92
CA ALA A 232 -2.61 9.93 -8.15
C ALA A 232 -3.84 10.70 -8.65
N ARG A 233 -4.04 10.77 -9.98
CA ARG A 233 -5.22 11.37 -10.59
C ARG A 233 -6.49 10.62 -10.22
N THR A 234 -6.50 9.31 -10.34
CA THR A 234 -7.64 8.44 -9.99
C THR A 234 -8.06 8.63 -8.53
N LEU A 235 -7.09 8.71 -7.60
CA LEU A 235 -7.40 8.99 -6.19
C LEU A 235 -8.11 10.34 -6.04
N ARG A 236 -7.59 11.42 -6.66
CA ARG A 236 -8.19 12.76 -6.57
C ARG A 236 -9.59 12.81 -7.19
N GLU A 237 -9.78 12.20 -8.35
CA GLU A 237 -11.06 12.12 -9.05
C GLU A 237 -12.09 11.34 -8.23
N THR A 238 -11.68 10.22 -7.61
CA THR A 238 -12.55 9.44 -6.72
C THR A 238 -12.92 10.26 -5.47
N CYS A 239 -11.98 10.99 -4.87
CA CYS A 239 -12.28 11.89 -3.75
C CYS A 239 -13.28 12.98 -4.17
N ALA A 240 -13.09 13.60 -5.33
CA ALA A 240 -14.00 14.61 -5.86
C ALA A 240 -15.41 14.04 -6.12
N GLN A 241 -15.50 12.81 -6.67
CA GLN A 241 -16.77 12.09 -6.85
C GLN A 241 -17.49 11.83 -5.52
N LEU A 242 -16.73 11.57 -4.45
CA LEU A 242 -17.25 11.37 -3.10
C LEU A 242 -17.54 12.68 -2.34
N GLY A 243 -17.21 13.85 -2.92
CA GLY A 243 -17.36 15.14 -2.27
C GLY A 243 -16.42 15.35 -1.08
N ILE A 244 -15.22 14.73 -1.11
CA ILE A 244 -14.22 14.86 -0.06
C ILE A 244 -12.89 15.40 -0.61
N GLU A 245 -12.13 16.07 0.23
CA GLU A 245 -10.74 16.44 -0.09
C GLU A 245 -9.83 15.21 -0.09
N SER A 246 -8.80 15.19 -0.95
CA SER A 246 -7.84 14.08 -1.00
C SER A 246 -7.07 13.88 0.32
N THR A 247 -6.97 14.93 1.16
CA THR A 247 -6.45 14.83 2.53
C THR A 247 -7.30 13.96 3.46
N ARG A 248 -8.53 13.63 3.05
CA ARG A 248 -9.40 12.65 3.73
C ARG A 248 -9.33 11.26 3.10
N ALA A 249 -8.30 10.99 2.31
CA ALA A 249 -8.00 9.65 1.81
C ALA A 249 -6.80 9.05 2.54
N ILE A 250 -6.82 7.73 2.67
CA ILE A 250 -5.68 6.89 3.05
C ILE A 250 -5.18 6.23 1.76
N ALA A 251 -3.88 6.25 1.50
CA ALA A 251 -3.28 5.57 0.36
C ALA A 251 -2.28 4.50 0.83
N MET A 252 -2.37 3.30 0.26
CA MET A 252 -1.52 2.16 0.61
C MET A 252 -0.83 1.61 -0.64
N GLY A 253 0.47 1.28 -0.53
CA GLY A 253 1.25 0.72 -1.63
C GLY A 253 2.61 0.23 -1.17
N ASP A 254 3.32 -0.48 -2.05
CA ASP A 254 4.65 -1.04 -1.81
C ASP A 254 5.73 -0.47 -2.74
N GLY A 255 5.32 0.05 -3.90
CA GLY A 255 6.20 0.44 -5.01
C GLY A 255 6.38 1.95 -5.19
N SER A 256 7.44 2.33 -5.91
CA SER A 256 7.69 3.74 -6.25
C SER A 256 6.61 4.36 -7.15
N ASN A 257 5.86 3.53 -7.87
CA ASN A 257 4.68 3.92 -8.66
C ASN A 257 3.50 4.39 -7.80
N ASP A 258 3.52 4.12 -6.47
CA ASP A 258 2.50 4.54 -5.53
C ASP A 258 2.80 5.89 -4.88
N LEU A 259 4.06 6.35 -4.92
CA LEU A 259 4.51 7.54 -4.21
C LEU A 259 3.67 8.79 -4.51
N LYS A 260 3.31 9.01 -5.78
CA LYS A 260 2.48 10.18 -6.16
C LYS A 260 1.05 10.06 -5.61
N MET A 261 0.48 8.87 -5.59
CA MET A 261 -0.82 8.60 -4.98
C MET A 261 -0.76 8.78 -3.46
N MET A 262 0.27 8.23 -2.82
CA MET A 262 0.51 8.36 -1.38
C MET A 262 0.72 9.82 -0.98
N ALA A 263 1.44 10.59 -1.79
CA ALA A 263 1.65 12.03 -1.59
C ALA A 263 0.37 12.87 -1.72
N ALA A 264 -0.62 12.40 -2.47
CA ALA A 264 -1.91 13.08 -2.63
C ALA A 264 -2.87 12.82 -1.47
N ALA A 265 -2.67 11.75 -0.70
CA ALA A 265 -3.51 11.34 0.42
C ALA A 265 -3.15 12.06 1.72
N GLY A 266 -4.06 12.04 2.69
CA GLY A 266 -3.81 12.58 4.03
C GLY A 266 -3.02 11.64 4.93
N LEU A 267 -3.17 10.33 4.74
CA LEU A 267 -2.36 9.31 5.41
C LEU A 267 -1.84 8.34 4.37
N SER A 268 -0.53 8.10 4.38
CA SER A 268 0.10 7.12 3.49
C SER A 268 0.68 5.95 4.27
N VAL A 269 0.46 4.74 3.77
CA VAL A 269 0.92 3.50 4.40
C VAL A 269 1.78 2.72 3.41
N ALA A 270 3.06 2.58 3.72
CA ALA A 270 3.98 1.70 3.02
C ALA A 270 3.81 0.27 3.54
N PHE A 271 3.26 -0.64 2.73
CA PHE A 271 3.02 -2.03 3.13
C PHE A 271 4.09 -2.95 2.56
N ARG A 272 4.95 -3.51 3.43
CA ARG A 272 6.10 -4.36 3.04
C ARG A 272 6.92 -3.78 1.89
N ALA A 273 7.02 -2.46 1.90
CA ALA A 273 7.45 -1.66 0.78
C ALA A 273 8.97 -1.58 0.63
N LYS A 274 9.40 -1.13 -0.54
CA LYS A 274 10.80 -0.78 -0.81
C LYS A 274 11.27 0.35 0.11
N PRO A 275 12.59 0.43 0.45
CA PRO A 275 13.10 1.44 1.37
C PRO A 275 12.65 2.87 1.06
N VAL A 276 12.78 3.29 -0.21
CA VAL A 276 12.38 4.64 -0.67
C VAL A 276 10.91 4.95 -0.41
N VAL A 277 10.03 3.94 -0.46
CA VAL A 277 8.59 4.11 -0.19
C VAL A 277 8.33 4.21 1.30
N ARG A 278 9.05 3.40 2.11
CA ARG A 278 8.96 3.47 3.58
C ARG A 278 9.39 4.83 4.13
N GLU A 279 10.45 5.38 3.58
CA GLU A 279 10.97 6.71 3.96
C GLU A 279 10.00 7.84 3.62
N ALA A 280 9.27 7.73 2.51
CA ALA A 280 8.33 8.75 2.05
C ALA A 280 6.93 8.64 2.70
N ALA A 281 6.58 7.49 3.29
CA ALA A 281 5.26 7.24 3.85
C ALA A 281 5.10 7.82 5.27
N SER A 282 3.85 8.12 5.63
CA SER A 282 3.50 8.49 7.01
C SER A 282 3.72 7.33 7.98
N VAL A 283 3.42 6.11 7.53
CA VAL A 283 3.48 4.87 8.31
C VAL A 283 4.06 3.75 7.43
N ALA A 284 4.85 2.86 8.02
CA ALA A 284 5.34 1.65 7.35
C ALA A 284 4.91 0.40 8.15
N PHE A 285 4.29 -0.56 7.44
CA PHE A 285 3.98 -1.90 7.96
C PHE A 285 4.91 -2.91 7.28
N ASN A 286 5.91 -3.37 8.01
CA ASN A 286 6.89 -4.34 7.53
C ASN A 286 6.55 -5.76 8.00
N HIS A 287 5.91 -5.87 9.16
CA HIS A 287 5.65 -7.12 9.87
C HIS A 287 4.17 -7.43 10.01
N VAL A 288 3.35 -6.46 10.45
CA VAL A 288 1.90 -6.66 10.62
C VAL A 288 1.18 -6.78 9.27
N GLY A 289 -0.08 -7.22 9.30
CA GLY A 289 -0.95 -7.26 8.13
C GLY A 289 -1.54 -5.89 7.80
N LEU A 290 -2.31 -5.82 6.70
CA LEU A 290 -3.03 -4.62 6.29
C LEU A 290 -4.00 -4.10 7.37
N ASP A 291 -4.53 -5.00 8.22
CA ASP A 291 -5.37 -4.67 9.37
C ASP A 291 -4.65 -3.85 10.45
N GLY A 292 -3.32 -3.73 10.37
CA GLY A 292 -2.55 -2.77 11.16
C GLY A 292 -3.04 -1.34 11.01
N LEU A 293 -3.66 -0.99 9.87
CA LEU A 293 -4.31 0.31 9.67
C LEU A 293 -5.37 0.59 10.75
N LEU A 294 -6.21 -0.39 11.08
CA LEU A 294 -7.29 -0.23 12.06
C LEU A 294 -6.78 -0.02 13.48
N ARG A 295 -5.56 -0.47 13.76
CA ARG A 295 -4.92 -0.38 15.07
C ARG A 295 -4.24 0.97 15.32
N LEU A 296 -4.16 1.83 14.31
CA LEU A 296 -3.58 3.17 14.44
C LEU A 296 -4.48 4.12 15.25
N PHE A 297 -5.80 3.88 15.20
CA PHE A 297 -6.84 4.77 15.74
C PHE A 297 -7.49 4.27 17.02
#